data_7e928447a969294fd4e14fff26989ed0
#
_entry.id   7e928447a969294fd4e14fff26989ed0
#
_cell.length_a   1.000
_cell.length_b   1.000
_cell.length_c   1.000
_cell.angle_alpha   90.00
_cell.angle_beta   90.00
_cell.angle_gamma   90.00
#
_symmetry.space_group_name_H-M   'P 1'
#
loop_
_entity.id
_entity.type
_entity.pdbx_description
1 polymer ?
#
loop_
_entity_poly.entity_id
_entity_poly.type
_entity_poly.pdbx_seq_one_letter_code
_entity_poly.pdbx_strand_id
1 'polypeptide(L)'
;RLELLVQSLTAKEAELAETQRALEAKRRGLEAVLAELRREEAGKKALLRDALEERAQLQSRLAELQKRLLEERQRLKALQEEAERRRREEEARRAAQASVVVPPPPLPATVGRLAFPVPGGRIAVPYGKEGPFQVIAAPAPGSPVQAAADGYVAGVLYLPNLGYTVMLVHTEELATVYTNLQAPLVQEGDRVRQGQVIGYLGGGLLIQPNELEFRVALRTGDATRFVDPSAYY
;
A
#
# COMPACT_ATOMS: atom_id res chain seq x y z
N ARG A 1 -11.73 -40.62 97.12
CA ARG A 1 -10.44 -40.27 96.45
C ARG A 1 -10.23 -41.04 95.13
N LEU A 2 -10.58 -42.34 95.08
CA LEU A 2 -10.52 -43.19 93.88
C LEU A 2 -11.55 -42.79 92.86
N GLU A 3 -12.81 -42.49 93.21
CA GLU A 3 -13.87 -42.03 92.31
C GLU A 3 -13.54 -40.73 91.59
N LEU A 4 -12.94 -39.76 92.25
CA LEU A 4 -12.47 -38.50 91.69
C LEU A 4 -11.32 -38.70 90.71
N LEU A 5 -10.47 -39.67 90.91
CA LEU A 5 -9.40 -40.05 89.97
C LEU A 5 -9.95 -40.73 88.74
N VAL A 6 -10.92 -41.61 88.91
CA VAL A 6 -11.61 -42.28 87.73
C VAL A 6 -12.37 -41.27 86.90
N GLN A 7 -13.13 -40.36 87.52
CA GLN A 7 -13.81 -39.29 86.85
C GLN A 7 -12.86 -38.35 86.04
N SER A 8 -11.71 -38.01 86.65
CA SER A 8 -10.64 -37.21 86.01
C SER A 8 -10.03 -37.96 84.83
N LEU A 9 -9.83 -39.27 84.93
CA LEU A 9 -9.27 -40.10 83.92
C LEU A 9 -10.25 -40.21 82.71
N THR A 10 -11.54 -40.50 82.99
CA THR A 10 -12.57 -40.57 81.93
C THR A 10 -12.76 -39.21 81.23
N ALA A 11 -12.68 -38.09 81.91
CA ALA A 11 -12.75 -36.77 81.31
C ALA A 11 -11.52 -36.49 80.39
N LYS A 12 -10.33 -36.90 80.78
CA LYS A 12 -9.11 -36.77 79.95
C LYS A 12 -9.12 -37.71 78.78
N GLU A 13 -9.67 -38.93 78.91
CA GLU A 13 -9.88 -39.84 77.72
C GLU A 13 -10.85 -39.27 76.74
N ALA A 14 -11.93 -38.65 77.20
CA ALA A 14 -12.92 -37.99 76.28
C ALA A 14 -12.25 -36.78 75.59
N GLU A 15 -11.48 -35.96 76.28
CA GLU A 15 -10.75 -34.83 75.71
C GLU A 15 -9.69 -35.31 74.71
N LEU A 16 -8.98 -36.38 74.97
CA LEU A 16 -8.02 -37.00 74.08
C LEU A 16 -8.70 -37.52 72.82
N ALA A 17 -9.82 -38.20 72.94
CA ALA A 17 -10.59 -38.72 71.80
C ALA A 17 -11.14 -37.58 70.91
N GLU A 18 -11.55 -36.46 71.53
CA GLU A 18 -12.00 -35.28 70.76
C GLU A 18 -10.83 -34.61 70.03
N THR A 19 -9.70 -34.44 70.65
CA THR A 19 -8.48 -33.86 70.04
C THR A 19 -7.97 -34.76 68.91
N GLN A 20 -8.01 -36.10 69.07
CA GLN A 20 -7.68 -37.04 67.99
C GLN A 20 -8.64 -36.92 66.80
N ARG A 21 -9.94 -36.83 67.01
CA ARG A 21 -10.92 -36.61 65.92
C ARG A 21 -10.70 -35.28 65.23
N ALA A 22 -10.42 -34.21 65.94
CA ALA A 22 -10.12 -32.91 65.40
C ALA A 22 -8.80 -32.91 64.58
N LEU A 23 -7.78 -33.62 65.04
CA LEU A 23 -6.52 -33.80 64.32
C LEU A 23 -6.69 -34.59 63.03
N GLU A 24 -7.47 -35.71 63.08
CA GLU A 24 -7.78 -36.48 61.89
C GLU A 24 -8.59 -35.67 60.84
N ALA A 25 -9.56 -34.86 61.29
CA ALA A 25 -10.33 -33.98 60.41
C ALA A 25 -9.41 -32.92 59.72
N LYS A 26 -8.52 -32.30 60.48
CA LYS A 26 -7.49 -31.37 59.95
C LYS A 26 -6.57 -32.08 58.97
N ARG A 27 -6.11 -33.29 59.28
CA ARG A 27 -5.26 -34.08 58.40
C ARG A 27 -5.95 -34.39 57.06
N ARG A 28 -7.22 -34.83 57.08
CA ARG A 28 -8.00 -35.06 55.86
C ARG A 28 -8.21 -33.77 55.05
N GLY A 29 -8.47 -32.65 55.72
CA GLY A 29 -8.54 -31.34 55.06
C GLY A 29 -7.24 -30.92 54.37
N LEU A 30 -6.10 -31.10 55.03
CA LEU A 30 -4.76 -30.84 54.47
C LEU A 30 -4.44 -31.75 53.27
N GLU A 31 -4.79 -33.05 53.37
CA GLU A 31 -4.62 -34.01 52.28
C GLU A 31 -5.46 -33.61 51.03
N ALA A 32 -6.69 -33.12 51.23
CA ALA A 32 -7.54 -32.62 50.14
C ALA A 32 -6.94 -31.37 49.47
N VAL A 33 -6.48 -30.40 50.27
CA VAL A 33 -5.84 -29.19 49.76
C VAL A 33 -4.54 -29.51 49.00
N LEU A 34 -3.73 -30.45 49.51
CA LEU A 34 -2.51 -30.89 48.82
C LEU A 34 -2.83 -31.60 47.51
N ALA A 35 -3.90 -32.39 47.46
CA ALA A 35 -4.34 -33.04 46.19
C ALA A 35 -4.80 -32.01 45.14
N GLU A 36 -5.51 -30.98 45.58
CA GLU A 36 -5.92 -29.87 44.70
C GLU A 36 -4.73 -29.07 44.15
N LEU A 37 -3.81 -28.69 45.06
CA LEU A 37 -2.59 -27.98 44.67
C LEU A 37 -1.75 -28.75 43.66
N ARG A 38 -1.62 -30.07 43.81
CA ARG A 38 -0.93 -30.95 42.85
C ARG A 38 -1.61 -30.98 41.49
N ARG A 39 -2.95 -30.95 41.46
CA ARG A 39 -3.74 -30.89 40.20
C ARG A 39 -3.51 -29.57 39.50
N GLU A 40 -3.52 -28.43 40.24
CA GLU A 40 -3.25 -27.12 39.66
C GLU A 40 -1.81 -27.01 39.12
N GLU A 41 -0.81 -27.52 39.88
CA GLU A 41 0.57 -27.53 39.40
C GLU A 41 0.75 -28.37 38.13
N ALA A 42 0.10 -29.52 38.05
CA ALA A 42 0.12 -30.36 36.85
C ALA A 42 -0.54 -29.64 35.68
N GLY A 43 -1.68 -28.98 35.90
CA GLY A 43 -2.35 -28.15 34.89
C GLY A 43 -1.46 -26.99 34.39
N LYS A 44 -0.83 -26.25 35.32
CA LYS A 44 0.09 -25.17 34.95
C LYS A 44 1.33 -25.67 34.15
N LYS A 45 1.87 -26.84 34.54
CA LYS A 45 2.98 -27.47 33.77
C LYS A 45 2.57 -27.89 32.38
N ALA A 46 1.36 -28.43 32.20
CA ALA A 46 0.83 -28.79 30.89
C ALA A 46 0.66 -27.53 29.99
N LEU A 47 0.01 -26.48 30.51
CA LEU A 47 -0.17 -25.22 29.77
C LEU A 47 1.19 -24.56 29.40
N LEU A 48 2.16 -24.61 30.30
CA LEU A 48 3.49 -24.07 30.01
C LEU A 48 4.18 -24.86 28.91
N ARG A 49 4.06 -26.20 28.92
CA ARG A 49 4.60 -27.05 27.89
C ARG A 49 3.97 -26.76 26.52
N ASP A 50 2.64 -26.67 26.47
CA ASP A 50 1.89 -26.38 25.23
C ASP A 50 2.27 -25.00 24.69
N ALA A 51 2.39 -23.98 25.56
CA ALA A 51 2.83 -22.65 25.18
C ALA A 51 4.28 -22.61 24.64
N LEU A 52 5.18 -23.43 25.20
CA LEU A 52 6.55 -23.56 24.72
C LEU A 52 6.61 -24.25 23.35
N GLU A 53 5.80 -25.29 23.15
CA GLU A 53 5.69 -25.97 21.85
C GLU A 53 5.13 -25.02 20.77
N GLU A 54 4.07 -24.27 21.09
CA GLU A 54 3.49 -23.27 20.18
C GLU A 54 4.51 -22.17 19.82
N ARG A 55 5.23 -21.67 20.83
CA ARG A 55 6.31 -20.69 20.62
C ARG A 55 7.41 -21.22 19.70
N ALA A 56 7.82 -22.46 19.86
CA ALA A 56 8.83 -23.10 18.99
C ALA A 56 8.33 -23.23 17.55
N GLN A 57 7.06 -23.59 17.35
CA GLN A 57 6.43 -23.64 16.03
C GLN A 57 6.37 -22.27 15.36
N LEU A 58 5.97 -21.23 16.13
CA LEU A 58 5.92 -19.86 15.63
C LEU A 58 7.31 -19.34 15.26
N GLN A 59 8.33 -19.64 16.05
CA GLN A 59 9.70 -19.27 15.74
C GLN A 59 10.21 -19.94 14.44
N SER A 60 9.88 -21.22 14.25
CA SER A 60 10.21 -21.93 13.01
C SER A 60 9.54 -21.32 11.78
N ARG A 61 8.22 -21.01 11.88
CA ARG A 61 7.49 -20.33 10.82
C ARG A 61 8.05 -18.93 10.51
N LEU A 62 8.42 -18.20 11.55
CA LEU A 62 9.02 -16.87 11.38
C LEU A 62 10.34 -16.94 10.61
N ALA A 63 11.20 -17.91 10.98
CA ALA A 63 12.48 -18.13 10.29
C ALA A 63 12.28 -18.50 8.81
N GLU A 64 11.29 -19.35 8.52
CA GLU A 64 10.95 -19.70 7.13
C GLU A 64 10.44 -18.50 6.33
N LEU A 65 9.55 -17.69 6.92
CA LEU A 65 9.05 -16.48 6.28
C LEU A 65 10.14 -15.44 6.04
N GLN A 66 11.07 -15.28 6.99
CA GLN A 66 12.22 -14.40 6.82
C GLN A 66 13.12 -14.85 5.67
N LYS A 67 13.35 -16.16 5.55
CA LYS A 67 14.12 -16.73 4.44
C LYS A 67 13.44 -16.45 3.09
N ARG A 68 12.14 -16.73 2.98
CA ARG A 68 11.37 -16.44 1.76
C ARG A 68 11.38 -14.95 1.40
N LEU A 69 11.23 -14.08 2.39
CA LEU A 69 11.28 -12.63 2.18
C LEU A 69 12.64 -12.19 1.65
N LEU A 70 13.72 -12.77 2.15
CA LEU A 70 15.07 -12.46 1.66
C LEU A 70 15.26 -12.91 0.20
N GLU A 71 14.80 -14.13 -0.13
CA GLU A 71 14.82 -14.65 -1.49
C GLU A 71 14.00 -13.79 -2.46
N GLU A 72 12.81 -13.37 -2.06
CA GLU A 72 11.97 -12.45 -2.88
C GLU A 72 12.62 -11.08 -3.07
N ARG A 73 13.21 -10.51 -2.01
CA ARG A 73 13.96 -9.24 -2.13
C ARG A 73 15.14 -9.35 -3.10
N GLN A 74 15.88 -10.44 -3.05
CA GLN A 74 16.98 -10.67 -3.99
C GLN A 74 16.47 -10.81 -5.43
N ARG A 75 15.36 -11.53 -5.63
CA ARG A 75 14.72 -11.67 -6.93
C ARG A 75 14.20 -10.34 -7.49
N LEU A 76 13.55 -9.54 -6.65
CA LEU A 76 13.08 -8.20 -7.04
C LEU A 76 14.25 -7.29 -7.41
N LYS A 77 15.35 -7.31 -6.63
CA LYS A 77 16.54 -6.52 -6.93
C LYS A 77 17.15 -6.91 -8.28
N ALA A 78 17.27 -8.21 -8.56
CA ALA A 78 17.77 -8.70 -9.84
C ALA A 78 16.89 -8.28 -11.01
N LEU A 79 15.54 -8.32 -10.85
CA LEU A 79 14.60 -7.84 -11.86
C LEU A 79 14.70 -6.32 -12.08
N GLN A 80 14.88 -5.54 -11.02
CA GLN A 80 15.09 -4.09 -11.13
C GLN A 80 16.40 -3.76 -11.86
N GLU A 81 17.49 -4.44 -11.53
CA GLU A 81 18.79 -4.26 -12.20
C GLU A 81 18.70 -4.64 -13.70
N GLU A 82 17.99 -5.72 -14.03
CA GLU A 82 17.75 -6.11 -15.42
C GLU A 82 16.88 -5.09 -16.16
N ALA A 83 15.81 -4.60 -15.53
CA ALA A 83 14.94 -3.58 -16.10
C ALA A 83 15.69 -2.27 -16.35
N GLU A 84 16.53 -1.87 -15.39
CA GLU A 84 17.36 -0.66 -15.51
C GLU A 84 18.42 -0.80 -16.64
N ARG A 85 19.04 -1.98 -16.74
CA ARG A 85 19.95 -2.27 -17.86
C ARG A 85 19.24 -2.17 -19.21
N ARG A 86 18.07 -2.79 -19.35
CA ARG A 86 17.27 -2.71 -20.58
C ARG A 86 16.86 -1.27 -20.91
N ARG A 87 16.49 -0.48 -19.90
CA ARG A 87 16.18 0.95 -20.11
C ARG A 87 17.41 1.72 -20.61
N ARG A 88 18.59 1.53 -20.01
CA ARG A 88 19.83 2.16 -20.46
C ARG A 88 20.23 1.75 -21.89
N GLU A 89 20.08 0.45 -22.22
CA GLU A 89 20.32 -0.05 -23.58
C GLU A 89 19.34 0.57 -24.59
N GLU A 90 18.06 0.70 -24.22
CA GLU A 90 17.04 1.33 -25.06
C GLU A 90 17.25 2.84 -25.20
N GLU A 91 17.62 3.54 -24.12
CA GLU A 91 18.00 4.96 -24.16
C GLU A 91 19.22 5.19 -25.04
N ALA A 92 20.26 4.36 -24.89
CA ALA A 92 21.45 4.44 -25.75
C ALA A 92 21.09 4.19 -27.22
N ARG A 93 20.20 3.23 -27.50
CA ARG A 93 19.71 2.96 -28.86
C ARG A 93 18.88 4.13 -29.42
N ARG A 94 18.01 4.73 -28.58
CA ARG A 94 17.26 5.94 -28.96
C ARG A 94 18.17 7.14 -29.19
N ALA A 95 19.17 7.33 -28.33
CA ALA A 95 20.16 8.40 -28.49
C ALA A 95 20.99 8.22 -29.77
N ALA A 96 21.38 6.99 -30.11
CA ALA A 96 22.07 6.70 -31.37
C ALA A 96 21.17 6.91 -32.60
N GLN A 97 19.86 6.76 -32.48
CA GLN A 97 18.88 7.02 -33.53
C GLN A 97 18.44 8.50 -33.58
N ALA A 98 18.61 9.26 -32.49
CA ALA A 98 18.18 10.67 -32.36
C ALA A 98 19.13 11.69 -33.01
N SER A 99 20.14 11.25 -33.79
CA SER A 99 20.97 12.14 -34.62
C SER A 99 20.23 12.85 -35.73
N VAL A 100 18.96 12.52 -35.97
CA VAL A 100 18.10 13.23 -36.92
C VAL A 100 17.08 14.01 -36.09
N VAL A 101 17.34 15.29 -35.89
CA VAL A 101 16.34 16.24 -35.34
C VAL A 101 15.25 16.38 -36.39
N VAL A 102 14.26 15.47 -36.30
CA VAL A 102 13.01 15.64 -37.03
C VAL A 102 12.21 16.68 -36.25
N PRO A 103 11.84 17.82 -36.84
CA PRO A 103 10.99 18.80 -36.16
C PRO A 103 9.70 18.11 -35.69
N PRO A 104 9.14 18.51 -34.50
CA PRO A 104 7.89 17.95 -34.03
C PRO A 104 6.80 18.12 -35.11
N PRO A 105 5.93 17.11 -35.33
CA PRO A 105 4.87 17.22 -36.29
C PRO A 105 3.94 18.37 -35.93
N PRO A 106 3.44 19.13 -36.92
CA PRO A 106 2.52 20.23 -36.63
C PRO A 106 1.23 19.70 -36.04
N LEU A 107 0.62 20.49 -35.13
CA LEU A 107 -0.75 20.21 -34.66
C LEU A 107 -1.72 20.31 -35.85
N PRO A 108 -2.85 19.57 -35.78
CA PRO A 108 -3.94 19.76 -36.75
C PRO A 108 -4.37 21.23 -36.76
N ALA A 109 -4.50 21.81 -37.94
CA ALA A 109 -4.79 23.23 -38.16
C ALA A 109 -6.03 23.75 -37.44
N THR A 110 -6.94 22.86 -37.05
CA THR A 110 -8.20 23.15 -36.37
C THR A 110 -8.07 23.38 -34.86
N VAL A 111 -6.91 23.02 -34.27
CA VAL A 111 -6.75 23.04 -32.78
C VAL A 111 -5.99 24.28 -32.32
N GLY A 112 -5.12 24.86 -33.11
CA GLY A 112 -4.23 25.93 -32.66
C GLY A 112 -3.20 25.48 -31.62
N ARG A 113 -2.78 26.39 -30.72
CA ARG A 113 -1.87 26.04 -29.60
C ARG A 113 -2.63 25.40 -28.45
N LEU A 114 -2.00 24.44 -27.80
CA LEU A 114 -2.54 23.84 -26.58
C LEU A 114 -2.41 24.82 -25.41
N ALA A 115 -3.44 24.88 -24.57
CA ALA A 115 -3.35 25.55 -23.27
C ALA A 115 -2.52 24.69 -22.34
N PHE A 116 -1.71 25.37 -21.50
CA PHE A 116 -0.96 24.69 -20.46
C PHE A 116 -1.93 24.08 -19.44
N PRO A 117 -1.87 22.76 -19.14
CA PRO A 117 -2.99 22.07 -18.48
C PRO A 117 -3.10 22.39 -16.98
N VAL A 118 -2.07 23.02 -16.37
CA VAL A 118 -2.08 23.40 -14.94
C VAL A 118 -1.77 24.89 -14.82
N PRO A 119 -2.76 25.72 -14.46
CA PRO A 119 -2.53 27.16 -14.27
C PRO A 119 -1.47 27.44 -13.22
N GLY A 120 -0.49 28.27 -13.57
CA GLY A 120 0.63 28.61 -12.69
C GLY A 120 1.61 27.46 -12.42
N GLY A 121 1.44 26.33 -13.09
CA GLY A 121 2.36 25.18 -13.00
C GLY A 121 3.64 25.41 -13.80
N ARG A 122 4.61 24.54 -13.58
CA ARG A 122 5.89 24.51 -14.28
C ARG A 122 6.27 23.09 -14.67
N ILE A 123 7.02 22.93 -15.72
CA ILE A 123 7.57 21.63 -16.10
C ILE A 123 8.60 21.21 -15.05
N ALA A 124 8.32 20.13 -14.33
CA ALA A 124 9.22 19.54 -13.34
C ALA A 124 10.13 18.49 -14.00
N VAL A 125 9.57 17.65 -14.86
CA VAL A 125 10.31 16.63 -15.62
C VAL A 125 9.97 16.79 -17.10
N PRO A 126 10.98 17.09 -17.96
CA PRO A 126 10.79 17.17 -19.39
C PRO A 126 10.34 15.84 -20.00
N TYR A 127 9.64 15.92 -21.12
CA TYR A 127 9.22 14.75 -21.92
C TYR A 127 10.41 13.85 -22.24
N GLY A 128 10.20 12.54 -22.14
CA GLY A 128 11.21 11.54 -22.51
C GLY A 128 12.23 11.22 -21.42
N LYS A 129 12.31 12.02 -20.32
CA LYS A 129 13.28 11.79 -19.25
C LYS A 129 12.91 10.61 -18.36
N GLU A 130 11.64 10.49 -17.98
CA GLU A 130 11.12 9.38 -17.16
C GLU A 130 10.16 8.49 -17.93
N GLY A 131 9.68 8.92 -19.08
CA GLY A 131 8.77 8.18 -19.92
C GLY A 131 8.20 9.04 -21.06
N PRO A 132 7.27 8.53 -21.85
CA PRO A 132 6.64 9.26 -22.94
C PRO A 132 5.59 10.25 -22.40
N PHE A 133 5.94 11.02 -21.38
CA PHE A 133 5.11 12.04 -20.72
C PHE A 133 5.98 13.18 -20.21
N GLN A 134 5.33 14.26 -19.87
CA GLN A 134 5.89 15.40 -19.19
C GLN A 134 5.29 15.46 -17.78
N VAL A 135 6.10 15.73 -16.74
CA VAL A 135 5.60 15.99 -15.40
C VAL A 135 5.49 17.49 -15.17
N ILE A 136 4.32 17.94 -14.82
CA ILE A 136 4.02 19.35 -14.53
C ILE A 136 3.75 19.48 -13.03
N ALA A 137 4.60 20.24 -12.33
CA ALA A 137 4.38 20.57 -10.93
C ALA A 137 3.45 21.78 -10.81
N ALA A 138 2.38 21.60 -10.08
CA ALA A 138 1.43 22.65 -9.71
C ALA A 138 1.90 23.46 -8.51
N PRO A 139 1.35 24.65 -8.26
CA PRO A 139 1.68 25.47 -7.08
C PRO A 139 1.34 24.78 -5.75
N ALA A 140 0.30 23.92 -5.71
CA ALA A 140 -0.15 23.23 -4.52
C ALA A 140 -0.83 21.89 -4.86
N PRO A 141 -0.89 20.94 -3.91
CA PRO A 141 -1.79 19.80 -4.01
C PRO A 141 -3.24 20.24 -4.21
N GLY A 142 -4.01 19.47 -4.98
CA GLY A 142 -5.40 19.83 -5.28
C GLY A 142 -5.56 21.00 -6.26
N SER A 143 -4.48 21.42 -6.96
CA SER A 143 -4.57 22.43 -8.02
C SER A 143 -5.46 21.93 -9.16
N PRO A 144 -6.21 22.84 -9.83
CA PRO A 144 -7.08 22.49 -10.95
C PRO A 144 -6.26 22.04 -12.16
N VAL A 145 -6.80 21.07 -12.88
CA VAL A 145 -6.29 20.60 -14.16
C VAL A 145 -7.31 20.97 -15.24
N GLN A 146 -6.82 21.56 -16.32
CA GLN A 146 -7.66 22.08 -17.40
C GLN A 146 -7.43 21.32 -18.70
N ALA A 147 -8.48 21.23 -19.51
CA ALA A 147 -8.39 20.70 -20.87
C ALA A 147 -7.48 21.56 -21.73
N ALA A 148 -6.49 20.94 -22.38
CA ALA A 148 -5.49 21.63 -23.20
C ALA A 148 -6.06 22.16 -24.52
N ALA A 149 -7.18 21.62 -25.00
CA ALA A 149 -7.92 22.07 -26.19
C ALA A 149 -9.39 21.65 -26.09
N ASP A 150 -10.22 22.17 -26.99
CA ASP A 150 -11.59 21.71 -27.16
C ASP A 150 -11.61 20.24 -27.57
N GLY A 151 -12.60 19.48 -27.12
CA GLY A 151 -12.71 18.07 -27.45
C GLY A 151 -13.81 17.36 -26.68
N TYR A 152 -13.67 16.06 -26.56
CA TYR A 152 -14.54 15.22 -25.75
C TYR A 152 -13.74 14.21 -24.92
N VAL A 153 -14.33 13.76 -23.84
CA VAL A 153 -13.77 12.74 -22.95
C VAL A 153 -13.94 11.38 -23.60
N ALA A 154 -12.83 10.78 -24.01
CA ALA A 154 -12.81 9.46 -24.63
C ALA A 154 -12.72 8.32 -23.60
N GLY A 155 -12.32 8.62 -22.39
CA GLY A 155 -12.27 7.63 -21.31
C GLY A 155 -11.81 8.22 -19.99
N VAL A 156 -12.27 7.59 -18.90
CA VAL A 156 -11.85 7.85 -17.53
C VAL A 156 -11.47 6.51 -16.90
N LEU A 157 -10.23 6.40 -16.43
CA LEU A 157 -9.69 5.18 -15.82
C LEU A 157 -9.19 5.51 -14.43
N TYR A 158 -9.48 4.66 -13.45
CA TYR A 158 -8.91 4.74 -12.11
C TYR A 158 -7.92 3.62 -11.86
N LEU A 159 -6.71 4.00 -11.45
CA LEU A 159 -5.65 3.10 -10.99
C LEU A 159 -5.18 3.58 -9.61
N PRO A 160 -5.25 2.75 -8.55
CA PRO A 160 -4.95 3.20 -7.18
C PRO A 160 -3.59 3.88 -7.01
N ASN A 161 -2.59 3.43 -7.76
CA ASN A 161 -1.23 3.97 -7.71
C ASN A 161 -1.07 5.29 -8.48
N LEU A 162 -1.87 5.51 -9.52
CA LEU A 162 -1.74 6.64 -10.44
C LEU A 162 -2.91 7.65 -10.31
N GLY A 163 -3.94 7.31 -9.55
CA GLY A 163 -5.17 8.10 -9.48
C GLY A 163 -6.05 7.98 -10.71
N TYR A 164 -6.95 8.93 -10.91
CA TYR A 164 -7.73 8.99 -12.13
C TYR A 164 -6.90 9.50 -13.29
N THR A 165 -7.11 8.87 -14.44
CA THR A 165 -6.56 9.27 -15.72
C THR A 165 -7.72 9.63 -16.64
N VAL A 166 -7.72 10.85 -17.17
CA VAL A 166 -8.69 11.35 -18.14
C VAL A 166 -8.02 11.42 -19.51
N MET A 167 -8.68 10.90 -20.52
CA MET A 167 -8.24 10.98 -21.91
C MET A 167 -9.21 11.87 -22.68
N LEU A 168 -8.69 12.91 -23.31
CA LEU A 168 -9.44 13.80 -24.20
C LEU A 168 -9.04 13.56 -25.65
N VAL A 169 -10.01 13.46 -26.54
CA VAL A 169 -9.80 13.47 -27.97
C VAL A 169 -10.26 14.82 -28.52
N HIS A 170 -9.35 15.49 -29.22
CA HIS A 170 -9.56 16.83 -29.78
C HIS A 170 -9.88 16.77 -31.27
N THR A 171 -9.19 15.89 -32.00
CA THR A 171 -9.44 15.57 -33.40
C THR A 171 -9.15 14.09 -33.63
N GLU A 172 -9.36 13.61 -34.88
CA GLU A 172 -8.96 12.24 -35.25
C GLU A 172 -7.45 11.97 -35.10
N GLU A 173 -6.63 13.03 -35.06
CA GLU A 173 -5.17 12.97 -35.01
C GLU A 173 -4.58 13.39 -33.65
N LEU A 174 -5.36 14.02 -32.78
CA LEU A 174 -4.85 14.60 -31.53
C LEU A 174 -5.65 14.16 -30.32
N ALA A 175 -4.95 13.62 -29.35
CA ALA A 175 -5.48 13.34 -28.01
C ALA A 175 -4.51 13.80 -26.91
N THR A 176 -5.05 14.07 -25.72
CA THR A 176 -4.27 14.39 -24.52
C THR A 176 -4.67 13.51 -23.37
N VAL A 177 -3.72 13.20 -22.49
CA VAL A 177 -3.93 12.31 -21.35
C VAL A 177 -3.42 13.01 -20.08
N TYR A 178 -4.27 12.99 -19.06
CA TYR A 178 -4.06 13.64 -17.76
C TYR A 178 -4.10 12.59 -16.67
N THR A 179 -3.00 12.35 -15.98
CA THR A 179 -2.88 11.32 -14.93
C THR A 179 -2.54 11.96 -13.58
N ASN A 180 -2.99 11.37 -12.49
CA ASN A 180 -2.92 11.81 -11.10
C ASN A 180 -4.05 12.77 -10.69
N LEU A 181 -5.23 12.60 -11.29
CA LEU A 181 -6.41 13.34 -10.86
C LEU A 181 -7.09 12.64 -9.66
N GLN A 182 -7.71 13.45 -8.79
CA GLN A 182 -8.79 13.03 -7.90
C GLN A 182 -10.01 12.65 -8.74
N ALA A 183 -11.17 12.36 -8.11
CA ALA A 183 -12.39 12.10 -8.84
C ALA A 183 -12.63 13.23 -9.87
N PRO A 184 -12.66 12.93 -11.18
CA PRO A 184 -12.76 13.95 -12.22
C PRO A 184 -14.14 14.61 -12.21
N LEU A 185 -14.20 15.84 -12.72
CA LEU A 185 -15.44 16.59 -12.87
C LEU A 185 -16.17 16.28 -14.19
N VAL A 186 -15.61 15.37 -14.99
CA VAL A 186 -16.10 15.00 -16.30
C VAL A 186 -16.22 13.48 -16.39
N GLN A 187 -17.07 13.00 -17.28
CA GLN A 187 -17.28 11.58 -17.57
C GLN A 187 -17.13 11.30 -19.06
N GLU A 188 -16.97 10.04 -19.41
CA GLU A 188 -16.87 9.61 -20.80
C GLU A 188 -18.04 10.11 -21.65
N GLY A 189 -17.74 10.66 -22.83
CA GLY A 189 -18.70 11.28 -23.73
C GLY A 189 -18.93 12.78 -23.53
N ASP A 190 -18.49 13.36 -22.39
CA ASP A 190 -18.65 14.81 -22.15
C ASP A 190 -17.83 15.63 -23.14
N ARG A 191 -18.39 16.76 -23.58
CA ARG A 191 -17.66 17.79 -24.34
C ARG A 191 -16.97 18.74 -23.39
N VAL A 192 -15.73 19.09 -23.70
CA VAL A 192 -14.92 20.03 -22.92
C VAL A 192 -14.42 21.15 -23.85
N ARG A 193 -14.22 22.33 -23.27
CA ARG A 193 -13.59 23.47 -23.93
C ARG A 193 -12.16 23.64 -23.44
N GLN A 194 -11.31 24.22 -24.25
CA GLN A 194 -9.96 24.62 -23.82
C GLN A 194 -10.03 25.49 -22.56
N GLY A 195 -9.21 25.18 -21.55
CA GLY A 195 -9.22 25.87 -20.27
C GLY A 195 -10.32 25.42 -19.29
N GLN A 196 -11.22 24.55 -19.69
CA GLN A 196 -12.22 23.99 -18.77
C GLN A 196 -11.56 23.08 -17.74
N VAL A 197 -11.88 23.26 -16.45
CA VAL A 197 -11.41 22.38 -15.37
C VAL A 197 -12.05 21.01 -15.51
N ILE A 198 -11.21 19.97 -15.61
CA ILE A 198 -11.62 18.57 -15.76
C ILE A 198 -11.43 17.75 -14.48
N GLY A 199 -10.70 18.28 -13.51
CA GLY A 199 -10.44 17.64 -12.23
C GLY A 199 -9.39 18.39 -11.41
N TYR A 200 -8.98 17.78 -10.30
CA TYR A 200 -7.99 18.32 -9.38
C TYR A 200 -6.87 17.28 -9.16
N LEU A 201 -5.66 17.75 -8.89
CA LEU A 201 -4.48 16.90 -8.67
C LEU A 201 -4.52 16.13 -7.34
N GLY A 202 -3.76 15.03 -7.27
CA GLY A 202 -3.49 14.31 -6.02
C GLY A 202 -4.36 13.08 -5.79
N GLY A 203 -4.73 12.35 -6.85
CA GLY A 203 -5.51 11.11 -6.75
C GLY A 203 -4.67 9.83 -6.64
N GLY A 204 -3.39 9.86 -7.02
CA GLY A 204 -2.50 8.70 -7.04
C GLY A 204 -1.65 8.59 -5.78
N LEU A 205 -1.26 7.36 -5.44
CA LEU A 205 -0.40 7.07 -4.29
C LEU A 205 1.11 7.16 -4.61
N LEU A 206 1.49 6.97 -5.87
CA LEU A 206 2.91 6.93 -6.30
C LEU A 206 3.39 8.21 -6.98
N ILE A 207 2.46 9.10 -7.36
CA ILE A 207 2.77 10.40 -7.97
C ILE A 207 2.61 11.46 -6.89
N GLN A 208 3.48 12.48 -6.89
CA GLN A 208 3.37 13.58 -5.93
C GLN A 208 1.99 14.26 -6.03
N PRO A 209 1.37 14.65 -4.92
CA PRO A 209 0.00 15.14 -4.94
C PRO A 209 -0.19 16.49 -5.66
N ASN A 210 0.89 17.16 -6.01
CA ASN A 210 0.91 18.39 -6.80
C ASN A 210 1.51 18.22 -8.20
N GLU A 211 1.66 16.98 -8.69
CA GLU A 211 2.23 16.71 -10.01
C GLU A 211 1.19 16.10 -10.95
N LEU A 212 1.23 16.52 -12.21
CA LEU A 212 0.45 15.97 -13.31
C LEU A 212 1.38 15.26 -14.27
N GLU A 213 1.13 13.98 -14.58
CA GLU A 213 1.71 13.38 -15.79
C GLU A 213 0.83 13.74 -16.98
N PHE A 214 1.40 14.47 -17.92
CA PHE A 214 0.71 14.94 -19.11
C PHE A 214 1.30 14.35 -20.39
N ARG A 215 0.43 13.85 -21.27
CA ARG A 215 0.83 13.27 -22.55
C ARG A 215 0.05 13.91 -23.67
N VAL A 216 0.73 14.12 -24.79
CA VAL A 216 0.13 14.47 -26.09
C VAL A 216 0.38 13.32 -27.04
N ALA A 217 -0.71 12.78 -27.59
CA ALA A 217 -0.69 11.73 -28.57
C ALA A 217 -1.09 12.28 -29.95
N LEU A 218 -0.23 12.08 -30.93
CA LEU A 218 -0.52 12.41 -32.33
C LEU A 218 -0.61 11.13 -33.14
N ARG A 219 -1.65 11.05 -33.96
CA ARG A 219 -1.85 10.02 -34.99
C ARG A 219 -1.34 10.55 -36.34
N THR A 220 -0.47 9.76 -36.96
CA THR A 220 0.03 10.03 -38.31
C THR A 220 -0.17 8.78 -39.14
N GLY A 221 -1.16 8.79 -40.02
CA GLY A 221 -1.62 7.58 -40.74
C GLY A 221 -2.18 6.54 -39.74
N ASP A 222 -1.67 5.33 -39.77
CA ASP A 222 -2.10 4.24 -38.87
C ASP A 222 -1.33 4.16 -37.55
N ALA A 223 -0.34 5.02 -37.36
CA ALA A 223 0.49 5.03 -36.15
C ALA A 223 0.12 6.17 -35.20
N THR A 224 -0.12 5.84 -33.93
CA THR A 224 -0.25 6.82 -32.84
C THR A 224 1.02 6.84 -32.04
N ARG A 225 1.59 8.03 -31.77
CA ARG A 225 2.79 8.22 -30.99
C ARG A 225 2.61 9.35 -29.97
N PHE A 226 3.26 9.22 -28.84
CA PHE A 226 3.41 10.34 -27.90
C PHE A 226 4.49 11.28 -28.40
N VAL A 227 4.28 12.58 -28.20
CA VAL A 227 5.17 13.64 -28.64
C VAL A 227 5.44 14.59 -27.46
N ASP A 228 6.52 15.38 -27.56
CA ASP A 228 6.86 16.36 -26.54
C ASP A 228 5.81 17.48 -26.48
N PRO A 229 5.07 17.62 -25.37
CA PRO A 229 4.05 18.65 -25.23
C PRO A 229 4.59 20.07 -25.30
N SER A 230 5.87 20.29 -24.93
CA SER A 230 6.51 21.63 -24.88
C SER A 230 6.52 22.33 -26.25
N ALA A 231 6.45 21.58 -27.31
CA ALA A 231 6.42 22.12 -28.67
C ALA A 231 5.08 22.77 -29.05
N TYR A 232 4.04 22.59 -28.23
CA TYR A 232 2.67 22.92 -28.62
C TYR A 232 1.97 23.96 -27.72
N TYR A 233 2.63 24.41 -26.64
CA TYR A 233 2.16 25.50 -25.76
C TYR A 233 2.35 26.88 -26.36
#